data_0f00b4e37b560c819ce534408eff6e0f
#
_entry.id   0f00b4e37b560c819ce534408eff6e0f
#
_cell.length_a   1.000
_cell.length_b   1.000
_cell.length_c   1.000
_cell.angle_alpha   90.00
_cell.angle_beta   90.00
_cell.angle_gamma   90.00
#
_symmetry.space_group_name_H-M   'P 1'
#
loop_
_entity.id
_entity.type
_entity.pdbx_description
1 polymer ?
#
loop_
_entity_poly.entity_id
_entity_poly.type
_entity_poly.pdbx_seq_one_letter_code
_entity_poly.pdbx_strand_id
1 'polypeptide(L)'
;MCSSDLEAHAVRLDAKNVMSLIGGYDLVLDGSDNFETRYLVSDACFFAGKPLITAALGMFDGSLTTIRAHERNEQGEFNPTYRCLFPEPPPPGTVPACAEAGVMGALAGMLGSMMALEAIREIVGFGESLVGRLVMVDARAMRFETLRYARDPANPLNGDKPTITDLSGYAA
;
A
#
# COMPACT_ATOMS: atom_id res chain seq x y z
N MET A 1 6.27 -16.37 26.37
CA MET A 1 4.92 -15.94 25.91
C MET A 1 5.10 -14.60 25.25
N CYS A 2 5.00 -14.52 23.93
CA CYS A 2 4.90 -13.23 23.26
C CYS A 2 3.46 -12.76 23.41
N SER A 3 3.20 -11.84 24.33
CA SER A 3 1.96 -11.08 24.32
C SER A 3 2.12 -10.02 23.22
N SER A 4 1.46 -10.19 22.09
CA SER A 4 1.30 -9.10 21.15
C SER A 4 0.18 -8.22 21.70
N ASP A 5 0.49 -6.97 22.02
CA ASP A 5 -0.51 -5.97 22.37
C ASP A 5 -1.24 -5.57 21.09
N LEU A 6 -2.40 -6.21 20.85
CA LEU A 6 -3.27 -5.92 19.71
C LEU A 6 -4.43 -5.03 20.17
N GLU A 7 -4.59 -3.89 19.52
CA GLU A 7 -5.76 -3.04 19.66
C GLU A 7 -6.67 -3.25 18.44
N ALA A 8 -7.86 -3.82 18.69
CA ALA A 8 -8.82 -4.12 17.63
C ALA A 8 -9.81 -2.97 17.44
N HIS A 9 -9.87 -2.43 16.24
CA HIS A 9 -10.83 -1.41 15.84
C HIS A 9 -11.88 -2.01 14.90
N ALA A 10 -13.06 -2.36 15.42
CA ALA A 10 -14.18 -2.89 14.65
C ALA A 10 -14.96 -1.77 13.93
N VAL A 11 -14.27 -1.03 13.04
CA VAL A 11 -14.82 0.11 12.31
C VAL A 11 -14.47 0.00 10.82
N ARG A 12 -15.36 0.51 9.95
CA ARG A 12 -15.00 0.74 8.55
C ARG A 12 -14.09 1.97 8.49
N LEU A 13 -12.96 1.82 7.80
CA LEU A 13 -12.04 2.92 7.57
C LEU A 13 -12.65 3.91 6.55
N ASP A 14 -12.67 5.18 6.90
CA ASP A 14 -13.15 6.27 6.06
C ASP A 14 -12.32 7.55 6.26
N ALA A 15 -12.61 8.60 5.47
CA ALA A 15 -11.90 9.87 5.55
C ALA A 15 -11.98 10.56 6.92
N LYS A 16 -12.98 10.24 7.76
CA LYS A 16 -13.18 10.89 9.06
C LYS A 16 -12.34 10.25 10.16
N ASN A 17 -12.03 8.95 10.03
CA ASN A 17 -11.36 8.20 11.10
C ASN A 17 -9.92 7.78 10.73
N VAL A 18 -9.57 7.68 9.45
CA VAL A 18 -8.27 7.15 9.00
C VAL A 18 -7.08 7.87 9.61
N MET A 19 -7.10 9.21 9.64
CA MET A 19 -5.99 10.01 10.18
C MET A 19 -5.77 9.79 11.66
N SER A 20 -6.86 9.68 12.44
CA SER A 20 -6.75 9.42 13.88
C SER A 20 -6.29 8.01 14.19
N LEU A 21 -6.71 7.02 13.38
CA LEU A 21 -6.32 5.64 13.56
C LEU A 21 -4.84 5.43 13.23
N ILE A 22 -4.38 5.87 12.05
CA ILE A 22 -2.99 5.64 11.62
C ILE A 22 -1.98 6.54 12.33
N GLY A 23 -2.40 7.70 12.86
CA GLY A 23 -1.51 8.67 13.49
C GLY A 23 -0.75 8.12 14.70
N GLY A 24 -1.34 7.16 15.40
CA GLY A 24 -0.74 6.52 16.57
C GLY A 24 0.31 5.44 16.28
N TYR A 25 0.55 5.10 15.02
CA TYR A 25 1.45 4.02 14.61
C TYR A 25 2.63 4.56 13.79
N ASP A 26 3.75 3.84 13.80
CA ASP A 26 4.98 4.22 13.08
C ASP A 26 4.99 3.70 11.64
N LEU A 27 4.22 2.66 11.34
CA LEU A 27 4.17 1.96 10.08
C LEU A 27 2.75 1.41 9.85
N VAL A 28 2.28 1.47 8.61
CA VAL A 28 0.98 0.94 8.20
C VAL A 28 1.17 -0.23 7.23
N LEU A 29 0.41 -1.31 7.43
CA LEU A 29 0.33 -2.44 6.51
C LEU A 29 -1.09 -2.50 5.94
N ASP A 30 -1.20 -2.52 4.61
CA ASP A 30 -2.47 -2.62 3.90
C ASP A 30 -2.56 -3.93 3.11
N GLY A 31 -3.48 -4.78 3.51
CA GLY A 31 -3.89 -6.00 2.81
C GLY A 31 -5.37 -5.97 2.45
N SER A 32 -5.97 -4.80 2.26
CA SER A 32 -7.39 -4.66 1.92
C SER A 32 -7.68 -5.25 0.53
N ASP A 33 -8.93 -5.62 0.30
CA ASP A 33 -9.42 -6.28 -0.92
C ASP A 33 -10.19 -5.34 -1.87
N ASN A 34 -10.11 -4.03 -1.62
CA ASN A 34 -10.81 -3.04 -2.43
C ASN A 34 -9.97 -1.79 -2.69
N PHE A 35 -10.17 -1.19 -3.85
CA PHE A 35 -9.40 -0.04 -4.29
C PHE A 35 -9.68 1.22 -3.45
N GLU A 36 -10.92 1.44 -3.04
CA GLU A 36 -11.30 2.61 -2.24
C GLU A 36 -10.43 2.72 -0.98
N THR A 37 -10.36 1.63 -0.20
CA THR A 37 -9.54 1.57 1.00
C THR A 37 -8.05 1.75 0.69
N ARG A 38 -7.53 1.13 -0.39
CA ARG A 38 -6.12 1.24 -0.78
C ARG A 38 -5.71 2.67 -1.08
N TYR A 39 -6.51 3.38 -1.90
CA TYR A 39 -6.24 4.79 -2.20
C TYR A 39 -6.34 5.65 -0.95
N LEU A 40 -7.40 5.47 -0.14
CA LEU A 40 -7.58 6.20 1.11
C LEU A 40 -6.39 6.02 2.06
N VAL A 41 -5.96 4.77 2.30
CA VAL A 41 -4.82 4.47 3.19
C VAL A 41 -3.53 5.04 2.63
N SER A 42 -3.27 4.91 1.33
CA SER A 42 -2.07 5.45 0.70
C SER A 42 -1.99 6.97 0.82
N ASP A 43 -3.07 7.68 0.51
CA ASP A 43 -3.10 9.13 0.59
C ASP A 43 -3.03 9.61 2.06
N ALA A 44 -3.72 8.90 2.97
CA ALA A 44 -3.65 9.20 4.40
C ALA A 44 -2.23 9.00 4.96
N CYS A 45 -1.53 7.94 4.57
CA CYS A 45 -0.14 7.71 4.97
C CYS A 45 0.80 8.82 4.47
N PHE A 46 0.58 9.34 3.26
CA PHE A 46 1.32 10.50 2.76
C PHE A 46 1.11 11.73 3.65
N PHE A 47 -0.15 12.10 3.96
CA PHE A 47 -0.44 13.25 4.80
C PHE A 47 0.00 13.07 6.26
N ALA A 48 -0.07 11.85 6.79
CA ALA A 48 0.37 11.53 8.15
C ALA A 48 1.90 11.37 8.28
N GLY A 49 2.65 11.37 7.16
CA GLY A 49 4.09 11.14 7.18
C GLY A 49 4.45 9.72 7.64
N LYS A 50 3.66 8.71 7.22
CA LYS A 50 3.85 7.31 7.62
C LYS A 50 4.26 6.43 6.45
N PRO A 51 5.23 5.50 6.65
CA PRO A 51 5.50 4.45 5.70
C PRO A 51 4.30 3.51 5.55
N LEU A 52 4.06 3.05 4.32
CA LEU A 52 3.01 2.09 3.99
C LEU A 52 3.62 0.87 3.30
N ILE A 53 3.32 -0.32 3.78
CA ILE A 53 3.57 -1.56 3.06
C ILE A 53 2.22 -2.05 2.55
N THR A 54 2.07 -2.17 1.24
CA THR A 54 0.81 -2.62 0.63
C THR A 54 1.02 -3.85 -0.24
N ALA A 55 0.15 -4.82 -0.08
CA ALA A 55 0.09 -6.00 -0.91
C ALA A 55 -1.30 -6.18 -1.52
N ALA A 56 -1.32 -6.68 -2.74
CA ALA A 56 -2.54 -7.05 -3.43
C ALA A 56 -2.41 -8.48 -3.95
N LEU A 57 -3.51 -9.19 -4.01
CA LEU A 57 -3.53 -10.52 -4.61
C LEU A 57 -4.78 -10.70 -5.48
N GLY A 58 -4.62 -11.45 -6.56
CA GLY A 58 -5.66 -12.02 -7.36
C GLY A 58 -5.78 -13.51 -7.11
N MET A 59 -6.38 -14.24 -8.05
CA MET A 59 -6.57 -15.69 -7.91
C MET A 59 -5.23 -16.44 -7.81
N PHE A 60 -4.25 -16.11 -8.66
CA PHE A 60 -2.95 -16.78 -8.76
C PHE A 60 -1.76 -15.81 -8.85
N ASP A 61 -1.99 -14.55 -8.67
CA ASP A 61 -0.97 -13.50 -8.75
C ASP A 61 -1.03 -12.61 -7.53
N GLY A 62 0.07 -11.91 -7.28
CA GLY A 62 0.13 -10.98 -6.18
C GLY A 62 1.21 -9.93 -6.38
N SER A 63 1.14 -8.88 -5.60
CA SER A 63 2.13 -7.82 -5.62
C SER A 63 2.36 -7.25 -4.24
N LEU A 64 3.56 -6.70 -4.03
CA LEU A 64 4.00 -6.10 -2.78
C LEU A 64 4.91 -4.91 -3.06
N THR A 65 4.72 -3.81 -2.36
CA THR A 65 5.62 -2.65 -2.39
C THR A 65 5.63 -1.92 -1.07
N THR A 66 6.69 -1.15 -0.82
CA THR A 66 6.79 -0.18 0.28
C THR A 66 6.69 1.23 -0.28
N ILE A 67 5.91 2.08 0.36
CA ILE A 67 5.67 3.46 -0.03
C ILE A 67 6.08 4.38 1.12
N ARG A 68 7.06 5.24 0.87
CA ARG A 68 7.53 6.31 1.77
C ARG A 68 7.39 7.65 1.06
N ALA A 69 6.20 7.91 0.55
CA ALA A 69 5.90 9.03 -0.34
C ALA A 69 6.11 10.41 0.29
N HIS A 70 6.07 10.51 1.62
CA HIS A 70 6.36 11.71 2.40
C HIS A 70 7.85 12.05 2.47
N GLU A 71 8.72 11.12 2.15
CA GLU A 71 10.16 11.30 2.15
C GLU A 71 10.69 11.66 0.77
N ARG A 72 11.91 12.21 0.76
CA ARG A 72 12.61 12.57 -0.46
C ARG A 72 13.75 11.60 -0.73
N ASN A 73 13.97 11.32 -2.01
CA ASN A 73 15.11 10.55 -2.49
C ASN A 73 16.41 11.38 -2.44
N GLU A 74 17.52 10.78 -2.84
CA GLU A 74 18.84 11.44 -2.87
C GLU A 74 18.88 12.64 -3.83
N GLN A 75 17.99 12.71 -4.81
CA GLN A 75 17.87 13.81 -5.76
C GLN A 75 17.00 14.95 -5.21
N GLY A 76 16.44 14.81 -4.00
CA GLY A 76 15.56 15.77 -3.36
C GLY A 76 14.11 15.75 -3.85
N GLU A 77 13.74 14.79 -4.69
CA GLU A 77 12.38 14.57 -5.14
C GLU A 77 11.61 13.67 -4.16
N PHE A 78 10.31 13.85 -4.05
CA PHE A 78 9.48 12.92 -3.30
C PHE A 78 9.58 11.50 -3.85
N ASN A 79 9.53 10.51 -2.98
CA ASN A 79 9.37 9.12 -3.36
C ASN A 79 8.02 8.89 -4.04
N PRO A 80 7.91 7.84 -4.89
CA PRO A 80 6.65 7.55 -5.57
C PRO A 80 5.55 7.14 -4.58
N THR A 81 4.31 7.45 -4.95
CA THR A 81 3.09 7.03 -4.24
C THR A 81 2.47 5.79 -4.89
N TYR A 82 1.41 5.25 -4.28
CA TYR A 82 0.57 4.22 -4.90
C TYR A 82 -0.01 4.68 -6.25
N ARG A 83 -0.33 5.99 -6.37
CA ARG A 83 -0.85 6.60 -7.61
C ARG A 83 0.17 6.69 -8.75
N CYS A 84 1.46 6.53 -8.46
CA CYS A 84 2.49 6.40 -9.52
C CYS A 84 2.46 5.02 -10.19
N LEU A 85 1.93 3.98 -9.50
CA LEU A 85 1.68 2.66 -10.05
C LEU A 85 0.28 2.56 -10.69
N PHE A 86 -0.71 3.12 -10.00
CA PHE A 86 -2.12 3.05 -10.35
C PHE A 86 -2.71 4.45 -10.25
N PRO A 87 -2.67 5.26 -11.33
CA PRO A 87 -3.10 6.68 -11.29
C PRO A 87 -4.56 6.85 -10.88
N GLU A 88 -5.42 5.96 -11.36
CA GLU A 88 -6.85 5.96 -11.09
C GLU A 88 -7.35 4.55 -10.74
N PRO A 89 -8.38 4.41 -9.91
CA PRO A 89 -9.00 3.11 -9.68
C PRO A 89 -9.60 2.58 -10.99
N PRO A 90 -9.58 1.26 -11.21
CA PRO A 90 -10.20 0.66 -12.39
C PRO A 90 -11.70 0.97 -12.42
N PRO A 91 -12.31 1.08 -13.62
CA PRO A 91 -13.75 1.28 -13.73
C PRO A 91 -14.53 0.22 -12.95
N PRO A 92 -15.65 0.57 -12.32
CA PRO A 92 -16.49 -0.38 -11.59
C PRO A 92 -16.81 -1.62 -12.43
N GLY A 93 -16.66 -2.80 -11.84
CA GLY A 93 -16.98 -4.09 -12.49
C GLY A 93 -15.90 -4.64 -13.44
N THR A 94 -14.77 -3.95 -13.64
CA THR A 94 -13.67 -4.47 -14.49
C THR A 94 -12.77 -5.45 -13.77
N VAL A 95 -12.66 -5.33 -12.46
CA VAL A 95 -11.89 -6.25 -11.61
C VAL A 95 -12.88 -6.92 -10.65
N PRO A 96 -13.05 -8.24 -10.73
CA PRO A 96 -13.95 -8.95 -9.82
C PRO A 96 -13.43 -8.84 -8.38
N ALA A 97 -14.33 -8.73 -7.42
CA ALA A 97 -13.96 -8.76 -6.02
C ALA A 97 -13.35 -10.13 -5.64
N CYS A 98 -12.46 -10.14 -4.65
CA CYS A 98 -11.85 -11.39 -4.16
C CYS A 98 -12.90 -12.44 -3.75
N ALA A 99 -14.04 -12.00 -3.25
CA ALA A 99 -15.17 -12.89 -2.89
C ALA A 99 -15.81 -13.56 -4.11
N GLU A 100 -15.75 -12.93 -5.29
CA GLU A 100 -16.31 -13.47 -6.55
C GLU A 100 -15.30 -14.34 -7.30
N ALA A 101 -14.06 -13.84 -7.41
CA ALA A 101 -12.98 -14.53 -8.13
C ALA A 101 -12.42 -15.73 -7.33
N GLY A 102 -12.52 -15.68 -6.01
CA GLY A 102 -11.81 -16.57 -5.12
C GLY A 102 -10.32 -16.20 -5.01
N VAL A 103 -9.71 -16.58 -3.90
CA VAL A 103 -8.28 -16.39 -3.65
C VAL A 103 -7.68 -17.66 -3.07
N MET A 104 -6.43 -17.93 -3.45
CA MET A 104 -5.69 -19.05 -2.88
C MET A 104 -5.15 -18.65 -1.50
N GLY A 105 -5.65 -19.29 -0.42
CA GLY A 105 -5.23 -18.97 0.95
C GLY A 105 -3.73 -19.11 1.18
N ALA A 106 -3.07 -20.04 0.51
CA ALA A 106 -1.61 -20.19 0.57
C ALA A 106 -0.87 -18.98 -0.01
N LEU A 107 -1.40 -18.37 -1.10
CA LEU A 107 -0.83 -17.14 -1.68
C LEU A 107 -1.01 -15.96 -0.73
N ALA A 108 -2.18 -15.83 -0.10
CA ALA A 108 -2.43 -14.81 0.92
C ALA A 108 -1.46 -14.96 2.10
N GLY A 109 -1.23 -16.19 2.58
CA GLY A 109 -0.26 -16.47 3.64
C GLY A 109 1.18 -16.12 3.24
N MET A 110 1.58 -16.43 2.01
CA MET A 110 2.91 -16.10 1.49
C MET A 110 3.10 -14.57 1.43
N LEU A 111 2.16 -13.84 0.81
CA LEU A 111 2.25 -12.38 0.72
C LEU A 111 2.19 -11.71 2.09
N GLY A 112 1.35 -12.20 3.01
CA GLY A 112 1.30 -11.71 4.39
C GLY A 112 2.63 -11.90 5.12
N SER A 113 3.31 -13.03 4.93
CA SER A 113 4.65 -13.28 5.49
C SER A 113 5.71 -12.36 4.86
N MET A 114 5.62 -12.09 3.56
CA MET A 114 6.50 -11.12 2.89
C MET A 114 6.26 -9.70 3.39
N MET A 115 5.00 -9.29 3.60
CA MET A 115 4.68 -7.99 4.22
C MET A 115 5.28 -7.88 5.63
N ALA A 116 5.17 -8.92 6.44
CA ALA A 116 5.73 -8.93 7.79
C ALA A 116 7.26 -8.83 7.76
N LEU A 117 7.93 -9.52 6.82
CA LEU A 117 9.37 -9.41 6.63
C LEU A 117 9.78 -7.99 6.21
N GLU A 118 9.01 -7.38 5.31
CA GLU A 118 9.24 -6.00 4.88
C GLU A 118 9.04 -5.02 6.05
N ALA A 119 8.02 -5.22 6.89
CA ALA A 119 7.80 -4.42 8.09
C ALA A 119 8.99 -4.51 9.06
N ILE A 120 9.52 -5.70 9.30
CA ILE A 120 10.72 -5.90 10.13
C ILE A 120 11.91 -5.17 9.50
N ARG A 121 12.08 -5.24 8.17
CA ARG A 121 13.15 -4.53 7.46
C ARG A 121 13.06 -3.02 7.64
N GLU A 122 11.88 -2.45 7.48
CA GLU A 122 11.63 -1.01 7.66
C GLU A 122 11.89 -0.55 9.10
N ILE A 123 11.51 -1.36 10.09
CA ILE A 123 11.69 -1.02 11.51
C ILE A 123 13.16 -1.16 11.94
N VAL A 124 13.83 -2.24 11.52
CA VAL A 124 15.20 -2.55 11.96
C VAL A 124 16.26 -1.88 11.11
N GLY A 125 15.94 -1.53 9.86
CA GLY A 125 16.85 -0.82 8.94
C GLY A 125 17.93 -1.74 8.36
N PHE A 126 17.59 -2.93 7.85
CA PHE A 126 18.53 -3.81 7.16
C PHE A 126 18.14 -4.04 5.70
N GLY A 127 19.15 -4.35 4.87
CA GLY A 127 18.95 -4.68 3.46
C GLY A 127 18.46 -3.48 2.63
N GLU A 128 17.71 -3.75 1.56
CA GLU A 128 17.20 -2.73 0.64
C GLU A 128 15.67 -2.67 0.71
N SER A 129 15.13 -1.50 1.04
CA SER A 129 13.68 -1.23 1.05
C SER A 129 13.05 -1.43 -0.33
N LEU A 130 11.75 -1.79 -0.37
CA LEU A 130 10.97 -1.87 -1.60
C LEU A 130 10.44 -0.50 -2.10
N VAL A 131 10.91 0.61 -1.59
CA VAL A 131 10.56 1.94 -2.10
C VAL A 131 10.96 2.08 -3.57
N GLY A 132 10.00 2.42 -4.44
CA GLY A 132 10.20 2.48 -5.90
C GLY A 132 10.37 1.12 -6.57
N ARG A 133 10.05 0.02 -5.88
CA ARG A 133 10.10 -1.35 -6.40
C ARG A 133 8.81 -2.09 -6.10
N LEU A 134 8.22 -2.68 -7.13
CA LEU A 134 7.05 -3.56 -7.02
C LEU A 134 7.49 -5.00 -7.23
N VAL A 135 7.35 -5.82 -6.21
CA VAL A 135 7.51 -7.27 -6.33
C VAL A 135 6.21 -7.84 -6.86
N MET A 136 6.28 -8.58 -7.96
CA MET A 136 5.16 -9.31 -8.55
C MET A 136 5.38 -10.80 -8.37
N VAL A 137 4.31 -11.50 -8.05
CA VAL A 137 4.30 -12.95 -7.82
C VAL A 137 3.32 -13.59 -8.78
N ASP A 138 3.81 -14.58 -9.55
CA ASP A 138 3.00 -15.49 -10.35
C ASP A 138 3.03 -16.87 -9.68
N ALA A 139 1.96 -17.22 -8.98
CA ALA A 139 1.87 -18.50 -8.26
C ALA A 139 1.72 -19.71 -9.18
N ARG A 140 1.31 -19.53 -10.44
CA ARG A 140 1.22 -20.64 -11.42
C ARG A 140 2.59 -21.11 -11.85
N ALA A 141 3.50 -20.16 -12.07
CA ALA A 141 4.88 -20.43 -12.51
C ALA A 141 5.89 -20.41 -11.37
N MET A 142 5.45 -20.10 -10.13
CA MET A 142 6.33 -19.85 -8.97
C MET A 142 7.42 -18.83 -9.31
N ARG A 143 7.03 -17.78 -10.04
CA ARG A 143 7.93 -16.74 -10.54
C ARG A 143 7.75 -15.46 -9.73
N PHE A 144 8.89 -14.83 -9.43
CA PHE A 144 8.95 -13.54 -8.78
C PHE A 144 9.67 -12.56 -9.71
N GLU A 145 9.05 -11.41 -9.94
CA GLU A 145 9.62 -10.33 -10.72
C GLU A 145 9.62 -9.04 -9.90
N THR A 146 10.65 -8.22 -10.08
CA THR A 146 10.70 -6.92 -9.43
C THR A 146 10.76 -5.84 -10.49
N LEU A 147 9.73 -5.01 -10.56
CA LEU A 147 9.67 -3.84 -11.41
C LEU A 147 10.13 -2.61 -10.63
N ARG A 148 10.84 -1.71 -11.29
CA ARG A 148 11.16 -0.38 -10.75
C ARG A 148 10.15 0.62 -11.24
N TYR A 149 9.72 1.52 -10.36
CA TYR A 149 8.86 2.65 -10.70
C TYR A 149 9.33 3.92 -10.02
N ALA A 150 9.04 5.05 -10.62
CA ALA A 150 9.46 6.36 -10.15
C ALA A 150 8.25 7.24 -9.85
N ARG A 151 8.50 8.40 -9.22
CA ARG A 151 7.49 9.44 -9.07
C ARG A 151 7.00 9.90 -10.43
N ASP A 152 5.70 10.02 -10.58
CA ASP A 152 5.09 10.64 -11.74
C ASP A 152 4.94 12.15 -11.48
N PRO A 153 5.52 13.02 -12.31
CA PRO A 153 5.33 14.47 -12.21
C PRO A 153 3.87 14.92 -12.32
N ALA A 154 3.02 14.13 -12.98
CA ALA A 154 1.58 14.40 -13.12
C ALA A 154 0.75 13.84 -11.95
N ASN A 155 1.35 13.19 -10.97
CA ASN A 155 0.66 12.58 -9.84
C ASN A 155 -0.16 13.63 -9.07
N PRO A 156 -1.49 13.41 -8.88
CA PRO A 156 -2.35 14.39 -8.24
C PRO A 156 -2.07 14.60 -6.75
N LEU A 157 -1.34 13.67 -6.08
CA LEU A 157 -1.04 13.76 -4.65
C LEU A 157 0.30 14.44 -4.37
N ASN A 158 1.39 14.02 -5.04
CA ASN A 158 2.74 14.55 -4.79
C ASN A 158 3.51 14.92 -6.07
N GLY A 159 2.81 15.10 -7.19
CA GLY A 159 3.40 15.58 -8.44
C GLY A 159 3.78 17.05 -8.40
N ASP A 160 4.08 17.62 -9.57
CA ASP A 160 4.53 19.02 -9.68
C ASP A 160 3.38 20.02 -9.46
N LYS A 161 2.14 19.58 -9.69
CA LYS A 161 0.91 20.37 -9.49
C LYS A 161 -0.12 19.52 -8.76
N PRO A 162 0.07 19.24 -7.46
CA PRO A 162 -0.85 18.38 -6.72
C PRO A 162 -2.25 19.02 -6.64
N THR A 163 -3.27 18.21 -6.85
CA THR A 163 -4.69 18.59 -6.75
C THR A 163 -5.38 17.93 -5.54
N ILE A 164 -4.80 16.86 -5.01
CA ILE A 164 -5.27 16.21 -3.77
C ILE A 164 -4.47 16.84 -2.62
N THR A 165 -5.13 17.73 -1.88
CA THR A 165 -4.52 18.46 -0.75
C THR A 165 -4.99 17.98 0.61
N ASP A 166 -6.05 17.17 0.62
CA ASP A 166 -6.65 16.56 1.81
C ASP A 166 -7.46 15.31 1.43
N LEU A 167 -8.13 14.72 2.40
CA LEU A 167 -8.94 13.51 2.21
C LEU A 167 -10.42 13.78 1.95
N SER A 168 -10.82 15.01 1.69
CA SER A 168 -12.24 15.37 1.46
C SER A 168 -12.86 14.68 0.25
N GLY A 169 -12.04 14.34 -0.75
CA GLY A 169 -12.46 13.60 -1.93
C GLY A 169 -12.93 12.16 -1.66
N TYR A 170 -12.69 11.63 -0.46
CA TYR A 170 -13.16 10.32 -0.01
C TYR A 170 -14.43 10.40 0.87
N ALA A 171 -14.97 11.59 1.08
CA ALA A 171 -16.24 11.75 1.79
C ALA A 171 -17.37 11.27 0.87
N ALA A 172 -18.00 10.14 1.24
CA ALA A 172 -19.21 9.64 0.63
C ALA A 172 -20.44 10.37 1.17
#